data_bd1f6ae78fea3944ad9d0a291db4c4a5
#
_entry.id   bd1f6ae78fea3944ad9d0a291db4c4a5
#
_cell.length_a   1.000
_cell.length_b   1.000
_cell.length_c   1.000
_cell.angle_alpha   90.00
_cell.angle_beta   90.00
_cell.angle_gamma   90.00
#
_symmetry.space_group_name_H-M   'P 1'
#
loop_
_entity.id
_entity.type
_entity.pdbx_description
1 polymer ?
#
loop_
_entity_poly.entity_id
_entity_poly.type
_entity_poly.pdbx_seq_one_letter_code
_entity_poly.pdbx_strand_id
1 'polypeptide(L)'
;MTALITRMSEISSMTRFDKLTGVKGMNDVTPPHSAAVEWLEGRVRALMSRYAYKNIRTPIVERTPLFVRGLGQVTDVVEKEMYSFEDRLNGDSLTLRPEGTAGVVRSVIEHSLLYDGGKRFYYIGPMFRHERPQRGRYRQFDQIGAEALGFSGAEIDAELILLAVALWRDIGLTDVRLELNSLGQPEERQEHRKALIAYFESHQDVLDEDSRRRLVTNPLRILDTKNPLMQDMVKGAPRPIDYLGESSLAHFESLKVILDDNQVSYSVNPRLVRGLDYYNLTVFEFTTDRLGSQGTVCAGGRYDYLIENLGGKAAPAVGWALGVDRILELLKEEQGLTQAESLLDAYAVISHSSGLPCALKTLQALRGAGVSVQMHASSDGVMASMKAQFKRADSSRAQFALIFGEEEVASNTVTIKSLRDGTSAQVTRSLDSISEWAPTLQSPA
;
A
#
# COMPACT_ATOMS: atom_id res chain seq x y z
N MET A 1 -30.46 11.94 -27.32
CA MET A 1 -31.62 12.04 -26.42
C MET A 1 -32.24 10.69 -26.10
N THR A 2 -32.42 9.78 -27.07
CA THR A 2 -33.01 8.43 -26.87
C THR A 2 -32.20 7.51 -25.97
N ALA A 3 -30.87 7.50 -26.07
CA ALA A 3 -29.99 6.69 -25.23
C ALA A 3 -29.93 7.12 -23.74
N LEU A 4 -30.19 8.42 -23.47
CA LEU A 4 -30.27 8.93 -22.09
C LEU A 4 -31.57 8.52 -21.41
N ILE A 5 -32.67 8.49 -22.19
CA ILE A 5 -34.01 8.09 -21.73
C ILE A 5 -34.02 6.57 -21.41
N THR A 6 -33.37 5.75 -22.24
CA THR A 6 -33.24 4.30 -21.99
C THR A 6 -32.44 4.00 -20.74
N ARG A 7 -31.33 4.70 -20.49
CA ARG A 7 -30.57 4.57 -19.24
C ARG A 7 -31.33 5.06 -17.99
N MET A 8 -32.15 6.09 -18.11
CA MET A 8 -33.00 6.57 -17.01
C MET A 8 -34.14 5.58 -16.71
N SER A 9 -34.67 4.86 -17.74
CA SER A 9 -35.69 3.81 -17.52
C SER A 9 -35.13 2.58 -16.87
N GLU A 10 -33.87 2.20 -17.12
CA GLU A 10 -33.20 1.09 -16.41
C GLU A 10 -32.94 1.43 -14.93
N ILE A 11 -32.62 2.70 -14.62
CA ILE A 11 -32.49 3.15 -13.23
C ILE A 11 -33.85 3.18 -12.51
N SER A 12 -34.94 3.44 -13.23
CA SER A 12 -36.30 3.49 -12.67
C SER A 12 -36.92 2.10 -12.46
N SER A 13 -36.37 1.04 -13.05
CA SER A 13 -36.84 -0.33 -12.86
C SER A 13 -36.20 -1.05 -11.66
N MET A 14 -35.24 -0.42 -10.98
CA MET A 14 -34.75 -0.93 -9.69
C MET A 14 -35.88 -0.84 -8.68
N THR A 15 -36.41 -1.99 -8.29
CA THR A 15 -37.44 -2.09 -7.26
C THR A 15 -36.95 -1.42 -5.99
N ARG A 16 -37.81 -0.74 -5.28
CA ARG A 16 -37.54 0.10 -4.08
C ARG A 16 -36.84 -0.64 -2.93
N PHE A 17 -36.47 -1.89 -3.13
CA PHE A 17 -35.96 -2.81 -2.12
C PHE A 17 -34.65 -3.52 -2.49
N ASP A 18 -34.05 -3.24 -3.67
CA ASP A 18 -32.77 -3.84 -4.00
C ASP A 18 -31.67 -3.21 -3.17
N LYS A 19 -30.99 -4.05 -2.38
CA LYS A 19 -29.84 -3.64 -1.57
C LYS A 19 -28.70 -3.18 -2.48
N LEU A 20 -28.33 -1.91 -2.38
CA LEU A 20 -27.13 -1.42 -3.07
C LEU A 20 -25.88 -2.08 -2.49
N THR A 21 -25.00 -2.54 -3.35
CA THR A 21 -23.71 -3.13 -3.01
C THR A 21 -22.58 -2.39 -3.70
N GLY A 22 -21.37 -2.51 -3.16
CA GLY A 22 -20.18 -1.95 -3.77
C GLY A 22 -19.84 -2.54 -5.14
N VAL A 23 -19.00 -1.88 -5.89
CA VAL A 23 -18.49 -2.37 -7.18
C VAL A 23 -17.62 -3.61 -6.94
N LYS A 24 -17.84 -4.67 -7.70
CA LYS A 24 -17.06 -5.91 -7.57
C LYS A 24 -15.55 -5.64 -7.70
N GLY A 25 -14.82 -5.99 -6.65
CA GLY A 25 -13.36 -5.79 -6.57
C GLY A 25 -12.94 -4.42 -6.08
N MET A 26 -13.89 -3.56 -5.67
CA MET A 26 -13.68 -2.33 -4.91
C MET A 26 -14.34 -2.54 -3.54
N ASN A 27 -13.53 -2.78 -2.52
CA ASN A 27 -14.00 -3.25 -1.23
C ASN A 27 -13.96 -2.13 -0.20
N ASP A 28 -14.97 -2.10 0.69
CA ASP A 28 -14.90 -1.27 1.89
C ASP A 28 -13.86 -1.84 2.85
N VAL A 29 -13.06 -0.97 3.44
CA VAL A 29 -12.11 -1.31 4.50
C VAL A 29 -12.73 -0.93 5.84
N THR A 30 -13.27 -1.92 6.55
CA THR A 30 -13.98 -1.74 7.82
C THR A 30 -13.18 -2.34 8.99
N PRO A 31 -13.44 -1.92 10.26
CA PRO A 31 -12.85 -2.58 11.42
C PRO A 31 -13.17 -4.08 11.48
N PRO A 32 -12.22 -4.92 11.92
CA PRO A 32 -10.89 -4.56 12.42
C PRO A 32 -9.83 -4.32 11.34
N HIS A 33 -10.13 -4.56 10.06
CA HIS A 33 -9.15 -4.48 8.98
C HIS A 33 -8.62 -3.05 8.79
N SER A 34 -9.46 -2.02 8.96
CA SER A 34 -9.04 -0.61 8.89
C SER A 34 -7.96 -0.26 9.92
N ALA A 35 -8.04 -0.80 11.12
CA ALA A 35 -7.01 -0.61 12.15
C ALA A 35 -5.65 -1.21 11.74
N ALA A 36 -5.67 -2.36 11.04
CA ALA A 36 -4.44 -2.96 10.50
C ALA A 36 -3.82 -2.09 9.39
N VAL A 37 -4.64 -1.50 8.53
CA VAL A 37 -4.17 -0.54 7.50
C VAL A 37 -3.52 0.67 8.17
N GLU A 38 -4.20 1.30 9.14
CA GLU A 38 -3.68 2.46 9.89
C GLU A 38 -2.36 2.15 10.60
N TRP A 39 -2.25 0.98 11.23
CA TRP A 39 -1.03 0.52 11.87
C TRP A 39 0.12 0.40 10.86
N LEU A 40 -0.11 -0.26 9.72
CA LEU A 40 0.91 -0.40 8.67
C LEU A 40 1.34 0.96 8.12
N GLU A 41 0.39 1.84 7.81
CA GLU A 41 0.68 3.19 7.35
C GLU A 41 1.50 3.99 8.39
N GLY A 42 1.18 3.84 9.67
CA GLY A 42 1.92 4.45 10.76
C GLY A 42 3.39 4.01 10.79
N ARG A 43 3.65 2.68 10.66
CA ARG A 43 5.01 2.12 10.57
C ARG A 43 5.76 2.66 9.34
N VAL A 44 5.10 2.69 8.20
CA VAL A 44 5.69 3.23 6.96
C VAL A 44 6.04 4.71 7.12
N ARG A 45 5.14 5.55 7.63
CA ARG A 45 5.40 6.99 7.84
C ARG A 45 6.59 7.23 8.76
N ALA A 46 6.70 6.46 9.84
CA ALA A 46 7.82 6.54 10.77
C ALA A 46 9.15 6.14 10.10
N LEU A 47 9.13 5.07 9.29
CA LEU A 47 10.30 4.62 8.54
C LEU A 47 10.72 5.65 7.49
N MET A 48 9.79 6.16 6.67
CA MET A 48 10.06 7.17 5.65
C MET A 48 10.67 8.45 6.24
N SER A 49 10.21 8.83 7.43
CA SER A 49 10.80 9.96 8.16
C SER A 49 12.27 9.72 8.53
N ARG A 50 12.63 8.49 8.98
CA ARG A 50 14.03 8.11 9.31
C ARG A 50 14.96 8.15 8.08
N TYR A 51 14.43 7.84 6.88
CA TYR A 51 15.15 7.93 5.61
C TYR A 51 15.03 9.30 4.93
N ALA A 52 14.42 10.30 5.60
CA ALA A 52 14.19 11.65 5.09
C ALA A 52 13.35 11.74 3.81
N TYR A 53 12.54 10.73 3.50
CA TYR A 53 11.55 10.78 2.42
C TYR A 53 10.39 11.68 2.81
N LYS A 54 9.92 12.52 1.89
CA LYS A 54 8.82 13.46 2.11
C LYS A 54 7.53 12.94 1.46
N ASN A 55 6.41 13.11 2.15
CA ASN A 55 5.12 12.69 1.60
C ASN A 55 4.75 13.56 0.41
N ILE A 56 4.36 12.93 -0.70
CA ILE A 56 3.75 13.57 -1.86
C ILE A 56 2.37 12.97 -2.10
N ARG A 57 1.40 13.80 -2.48
CA ARG A 57 0.05 13.39 -2.82
C ARG A 57 -0.30 13.91 -4.19
N THR A 58 -0.56 13.01 -5.12
CA THR A 58 -0.98 13.32 -6.48
C THR A 58 -2.48 13.07 -6.65
N PRO A 59 -3.16 13.71 -7.60
CA PRO A 59 -4.56 13.42 -7.91
C PRO A 59 -4.82 11.95 -8.19
N ILE A 60 -6.04 11.50 -7.90
CA ILE A 60 -6.52 10.14 -8.25
C ILE A 60 -6.86 10.07 -9.74
N VAL A 61 -7.34 11.16 -10.30
CA VAL A 61 -7.69 11.30 -11.71
C VAL A 61 -6.60 12.10 -12.41
N GLU A 62 -6.07 11.56 -13.48
CA GLU A 62 -5.04 12.18 -14.31
C GLU A 62 -5.46 12.13 -15.78
N ARG A 63 -4.80 12.90 -16.65
CA ARG A 63 -5.01 12.79 -18.09
C ARG A 63 -4.50 11.45 -18.60
N THR A 64 -5.28 10.74 -19.41
CA THR A 64 -4.94 9.44 -19.97
C THR A 64 -3.55 9.38 -20.66
N PRO A 65 -3.15 10.43 -21.43
CA PRO A 65 -1.82 10.46 -22.04
C PRO A 65 -0.64 10.36 -21.05
N LEU A 66 -0.81 10.71 -19.78
CA LEU A 66 0.22 10.53 -18.76
C LEU A 66 0.62 9.05 -18.65
N PHE A 67 -0.36 8.18 -18.54
CA PHE A 67 -0.11 6.74 -18.39
C PHE A 67 0.29 6.08 -19.71
N VAL A 68 -0.32 6.47 -20.83
CA VAL A 68 0.03 5.91 -22.16
C VAL A 68 1.48 6.20 -22.51
N ARG A 69 1.98 7.42 -22.25
CA ARG A 69 3.38 7.79 -22.48
C ARG A 69 4.33 7.23 -21.43
N GLY A 70 3.91 7.23 -20.16
CA GLY A 70 4.75 6.80 -19.05
C GLY A 70 4.93 5.29 -18.96
N LEU A 71 3.85 4.51 -19.12
CA LEU A 71 3.87 3.07 -18.87
C LEU A 71 4.20 2.23 -20.12
N GLY A 72 4.08 2.82 -21.31
CA GLY A 72 4.23 2.12 -22.60
C GLY A 72 2.89 1.65 -23.16
N GLN A 73 2.69 1.88 -24.47
CA GLN A 73 1.42 1.62 -25.17
C GLN A 73 1.01 0.14 -25.20
N VAL A 74 1.98 -0.77 -25.16
CA VAL A 74 1.79 -2.23 -25.28
C VAL A 74 1.86 -2.97 -23.94
N THR A 75 1.64 -2.28 -22.84
CA THR A 75 1.58 -2.90 -21.52
C THR A 75 0.15 -3.35 -21.19
N ASP A 76 0.00 -4.47 -20.47
CA ASP A 76 -1.32 -4.97 -20.06
C ASP A 76 -2.12 -3.90 -19.30
N VAL A 77 -1.44 -3.08 -18.49
CA VAL A 77 -2.05 -1.98 -17.75
C VAL A 77 -2.74 -0.98 -18.68
N VAL A 78 -2.01 -0.52 -19.73
CA VAL A 78 -2.54 0.48 -20.66
C VAL A 78 -3.58 -0.12 -21.62
N GLU A 79 -3.35 -1.34 -22.11
CA GLU A 79 -4.27 -1.97 -23.08
C GLU A 79 -5.60 -2.40 -22.48
N LYS A 80 -5.63 -2.87 -21.21
CA LYS A 80 -6.77 -3.61 -20.67
C LYS A 80 -7.22 -3.21 -19.27
N GLU A 81 -6.34 -2.59 -18.47
CA GLU A 81 -6.58 -2.47 -17.03
C GLU A 81 -6.92 -1.04 -16.58
N MET A 82 -6.79 -0.02 -17.42
CA MET A 82 -7.12 1.36 -17.05
C MET A 82 -8.63 1.59 -16.98
N TYR A 83 -9.06 2.33 -15.95
CA TYR A 83 -10.38 2.93 -15.87
C TYR A 83 -10.35 4.32 -16.50
N SER A 84 -10.64 4.42 -17.77
CA SER A 84 -10.64 5.68 -18.52
C SER A 84 -12.05 6.12 -18.87
N PHE A 85 -12.27 7.46 -18.88
CA PHE A 85 -13.53 8.08 -19.20
C PHE A 85 -13.30 9.47 -19.82
N GLU A 86 -14.30 9.98 -20.50
CA GLU A 86 -14.27 11.30 -21.10
C GLU A 86 -14.86 12.33 -20.13
N ASP A 87 -14.16 13.46 -19.95
CA ASP A 87 -14.70 14.61 -19.22
C ASP A 87 -15.80 15.26 -20.06
N ARG A 88 -17.00 15.30 -19.50
CA ARG A 88 -18.17 15.85 -20.19
C ARG A 88 -18.12 17.36 -20.43
N LEU A 89 -17.22 18.07 -19.74
CA LEU A 89 -17.10 19.51 -19.86
C LEU A 89 -16.27 19.93 -21.09
N ASN A 90 -15.20 19.20 -21.37
CA ASN A 90 -14.21 19.61 -22.37
C ASN A 90 -13.78 18.49 -23.34
N GLY A 91 -14.24 17.25 -23.12
CA GLY A 91 -13.88 16.10 -23.94
C GLY A 91 -12.50 15.50 -23.64
N ASP A 92 -11.80 15.91 -22.57
CA ASP A 92 -10.52 15.35 -22.19
C ASP A 92 -10.66 13.86 -21.79
N SER A 93 -9.73 13.03 -22.25
CA SER A 93 -9.64 11.66 -21.79
C SER A 93 -8.92 11.60 -20.44
N LEU A 94 -9.63 11.12 -19.42
CA LEU A 94 -9.21 11.02 -18.04
C LEU A 94 -9.12 9.56 -17.61
N THR A 95 -8.24 9.28 -16.65
CA THR A 95 -7.99 7.91 -16.14
C THR A 95 -7.85 7.94 -14.63
N LEU A 96 -8.50 7.00 -13.94
CA LEU A 96 -8.15 6.68 -12.56
C LEU A 96 -6.76 6.07 -12.53
N ARG A 97 -5.86 6.64 -11.72
CA ARG A 97 -4.43 6.24 -11.69
C ARG A 97 -4.26 4.73 -11.44
N PRO A 98 -3.57 3.99 -12.34
CA PRO A 98 -3.30 2.56 -12.16
C PRO A 98 -2.05 2.29 -11.30
N GLU A 99 -1.23 3.33 -11.05
CA GLU A 99 0.00 3.32 -10.25
C GLU A 99 0.38 4.76 -9.84
N GLY A 100 1.36 4.93 -8.96
CA GLY A 100 1.71 6.24 -8.40
C GLY A 100 2.86 6.97 -9.07
N THR A 101 3.83 6.25 -9.64
CA THR A 101 5.11 6.79 -10.14
C THR A 101 4.92 7.86 -11.22
N ALA A 102 4.08 7.60 -12.23
CA ALA A 102 3.80 8.55 -13.31
C ALA A 102 3.21 9.86 -12.78
N GLY A 103 2.30 9.79 -11.80
CA GLY A 103 1.74 10.96 -11.14
C GLY A 103 2.79 11.76 -10.36
N VAL A 104 3.72 11.08 -9.66
CA VAL A 104 4.84 11.73 -8.97
C VAL A 104 5.75 12.43 -9.98
N VAL A 105 6.14 11.76 -11.05
CA VAL A 105 7.01 12.33 -12.10
C VAL A 105 6.34 13.54 -12.76
N ARG A 106 5.05 13.45 -13.13
CA ARG A 106 4.30 14.60 -13.65
C ARG A 106 4.33 15.78 -12.67
N SER A 107 4.10 15.54 -11.38
CA SER A 107 4.14 16.58 -10.35
C SER A 107 5.52 17.21 -10.21
N VAL A 108 6.59 16.40 -10.29
CA VAL A 108 7.98 16.88 -10.26
C VAL A 108 8.28 17.79 -11.44
N ILE A 109 7.80 17.45 -12.64
CA ILE A 109 7.96 18.27 -13.85
C ILE A 109 7.18 19.58 -13.71
N GLU A 110 5.88 19.49 -13.40
CA GLU A 110 4.96 20.65 -13.36
C GLU A 110 5.40 21.70 -12.35
N HIS A 111 5.91 21.25 -11.18
CA HIS A 111 6.35 22.13 -10.10
C HIS A 111 7.86 22.38 -10.08
N SER A 112 8.60 21.89 -11.08
CA SER A 112 10.07 22.05 -11.18
C SER A 112 10.82 21.63 -9.90
N LEU A 113 10.38 20.52 -9.27
CA LEU A 113 10.86 20.14 -7.94
C LEU A 113 12.33 19.71 -7.91
N LEU A 114 12.97 19.43 -9.05
CA LEU A 114 14.40 19.08 -9.14
C LEU A 114 15.30 20.29 -9.38
N TYR A 115 14.77 21.52 -9.35
CA TYR A 115 15.55 22.72 -9.62
C TYR A 115 16.75 22.89 -8.66
N ASP A 116 16.57 22.55 -7.40
CA ASP A 116 17.57 22.67 -6.31
C ASP A 116 18.20 21.30 -5.92
N GLY A 117 18.16 20.30 -6.80
CA GLY A 117 18.76 18.98 -6.61
C GLY A 117 17.77 17.83 -6.45
N GLY A 118 18.32 16.65 -6.17
CA GLY A 118 17.55 15.42 -6.06
C GLY A 118 16.53 15.44 -4.92
N LYS A 119 15.46 14.66 -5.09
CA LYS A 119 14.33 14.55 -4.14
C LYS A 119 14.05 13.11 -3.79
N ARG A 120 13.59 12.90 -2.56
CA ARG A 120 13.10 11.64 -2.03
C ARG A 120 11.65 11.82 -1.63
N PHE A 121 10.75 11.13 -2.32
CA PHE A 121 9.31 11.18 -2.05
C PHE A 121 8.76 9.81 -1.71
N TYR A 122 7.69 9.78 -0.90
CA TYR A 122 6.84 8.61 -0.75
C TYR A 122 5.38 9.00 -0.87
N TYR A 123 4.57 8.06 -1.32
CA TYR A 123 3.11 8.21 -1.38
C TYR A 123 2.41 7.00 -0.76
N ILE A 124 1.18 7.23 -0.29
CA ILE A 124 0.25 6.20 0.16
C ILE A 124 -1.11 6.56 -0.42
N GLY A 125 -1.78 5.62 -1.05
CA GLY A 125 -3.14 5.85 -1.53
C GLY A 125 -3.64 4.85 -2.54
N PRO A 126 -4.92 5.00 -2.94
CA PRO A 126 -5.62 4.06 -3.82
C PRO A 126 -5.14 4.14 -5.26
N MET A 127 -5.07 2.95 -5.88
CA MET A 127 -4.83 2.73 -7.30
C MET A 127 -5.99 1.89 -7.88
N PHE A 128 -6.16 1.94 -9.21
CA PHE A 128 -7.31 1.36 -9.87
C PHE A 128 -6.88 0.58 -11.11
N ARG A 129 -7.20 -0.75 -11.14
CA ARG A 129 -6.93 -1.60 -12.28
C ARG A 129 -8.11 -2.51 -12.55
N HIS A 130 -8.58 -2.54 -13.80
CA HIS A 130 -9.68 -3.41 -14.22
C HIS A 130 -9.20 -4.85 -14.39
N GLU A 131 -8.82 -5.47 -13.27
CA GLU A 131 -8.34 -6.84 -13.23
C GLU A 131 -9.42 -7.81 -12.73
N ARG A 132 -9.19 -9.11 -12.94
CA ARG A 132 -9.99 -10.15 -12.30
C ARG A 132 -9.67 -10.21 -10.81
N PRO A 133 -10.63 -9.90 -9.92
CA PRO A 133 -10.36 -9.91 -8.49
C PRO A 133 -9.98 -11.31 -7.98
N GLN A 134 -8.95 -11.34 -7.14
CA GLN A 134 -8.51 -12.54 -6.42
C GLN A 134 -7.87 -12.10 -5.09
N ARG A 135 -7.49 -13.06 -4.24
CA ARG A 135 -6.87 -12.76 -2.93
C ARG A 135 -5.66 -11.85 -3.08
N GLY A 136 -5.63 -10.73 -2.36
CA GLY A 136 -4.56 -9.73 -2.42
C GLY A 136 -4.45 -8.97 -3.76
N ARG A 137 -5.46 -9.07 -4.65
CA ARG A 137 -5.50 -8.35 -5.93
C ARG A 137 -6.92 -7.87 -6.21
N TYR A 138 -7.12 -6.60 -6.06
CA TYR A 138 -8.42 -5.94 -6.18
C TYR A 138 -8.40 -4.90 -7.30
N ARG A 139 -9.59 -4.43 -7.71
CA ARG A 139 -9.72 -3.38 -8.73
C ARG A 139 -9.45 -1.99 -8.20
N GLN A 140 -9.74 -1.77 -6.92
CA GLN A 140 -9.23 -0.68 -6.11
C GLN A 140 -8.38 -1.29 -5.02
N PHE A 141 -7.13 -0.82 -4.86
CA PHE A 141 -6.17 -1.31 -3.88
C PHE A 141 -5.25 -0.16 -3.46
N ASP A 142 -4.74 -0.20 -2.26
CA ASP A 142 -3.81 0.79 -1.79
C ASP A 142 -2.36 0.41 -2.08
N GLN A 143 -1.61 1.39 -2.60
CA GLN A 143 -0.16 1.30 -2.78
C GLN A 143 0.58 2.23 -1.83
N ILE A 144 1.72 1.75 -1.38
CA ILE A 144 2.79 2.56 -0.81
C ILE A 144 3.94 2.54 -1.79
N GLY A 145 4.47 3.70 -2.15
CA GLY A 145 5.64 3.80 -3.01
C GLY A 145 6.67 4.78 -2.47
N ALA A 146 7.93 4.54 -2.82
CA ALA A 146 9.06 5.41 -2.53
C ALA A 146 9.81 5.69 -3.83
N GLU A 147 10.09 6.97 -4.09
CA GLU A 147 10.71 7.45 -5.32
C GLU A 147 11.88 8.37 -4.98
N ALA A 148 13.05 8.10 -5.55
CA ALA A 148 14.24 8.93 -5.46
C ALA A 148 14.58 9.44 -6.87
N LEU A 149 14.50 10.76 -7.07
CA LEU A 149 14.63 11.40 -8.36
C LEU A 149 15.83 12.37 -8.36
N GLY A 150 16.60 12.39 -9.44
CA GLY A 150 17.77 13.24 -9.57
C GLY A 150 19.07 12.62 -9.04
N PHE A 151 19.11 11.30 -8.81
CA PHE A 151 20.28 10.58 -8.30
C PHE A 151 20.69 9.46 -9.26
N SER A 152 21.93 9.46 -9.72
CA SER A 152 22.41 8.56 -10.78
C SER A 152 23.15 7.31 -10.29
N GLY A 153 23.68 7.31 -9.07
CA GLY A 153 24.53 6.24 -8.57
C GLY A 153 23.77 5.01 -8.08
N ALA A 154 24.47 3.88 -7.97
CA ALA A 154 23.92 2.62 -7.46
C ALA A 154 23.60 2.66 -5.95
N GLU A 155 24.19 3.61 -5.23
CA GLU A 155 23.96 3.81 -3.79
C GLU A 155 22.51 4.17 -3.47
N ILE A 156 21.82 4.90 -4.37
CA ILE A 156 20.39 5.22 -4.14
C ILE A 156 19.50 4.04 -4.46
N ASP A 157 19.87 3.18 -5.42
CA ASP A 157 19.17 1.92 -5.68
C ASP A 157 19.26 1.02 -4.45
N ALA A 158 20.48 0.93 -3.87
CA ALA A 158 20.71 0.20 -2.63
C ALA A 158 19.93 0.80 -1.45
N GLU A 159 19.91 2.13 -1.28
CA GLU A 159 19.14 2.81 -0.22
C GLU A 159 17.66 2.42 -0.26
N LEU A 160 17.05 2.40 -1.46
CA LEU A 160 15.64 2.01 -1.62
C LEU A 160 15.38 0.54 -1.29
N ILE A 161 16.30 -0.36 -1.66
CA ILE A 161 16.23 -1.76 -1.29
C ILE A 161 16.39 -1.93 0.23
N LEU A 162 17.38 -1.25 0.84
CA LEU A 162 17.59 -1.26 2.30
C LEU A 162 16.39 -0.69 3.06
N LEU A 163 15.73 0.34 2.53
CA LEU A 163 14.50 0.89 3.08
C LEU A 163 13.39 -0.16 3.10
N ALA A 164 13.22 -0.91 2.01
CA ALA A 164 12.24 -2.00 1.96
C ALA A 164 12.60 -3.13 2.95
N VAL A 165 13.87 -3.53 3.03
CA VAL A 165 14.34 -4.53 4.01
C VAL A 165 14.09 -4.07 5.45
N ALA A 166 14.33 -2.79 5.74
CA ALA A 166 14.03 -2.20 7.05
C ALA A 166 12.52 -2.23 7.36
N LEU A 167 11.67 -2.01 6.34
CA LEU A 167 10.23 -2.13 6.49
C LEU A 167 9.82 -3.55 6.89
N TRP A 168 10.34 -4.57 6.19
CA TRP A 168 10.03 -5.97 6.51
C TRP A 168 10.40 -6.31 7.94
N ARG A 169 11.55 -5.86 8.40
CA ARG A 169 11.98 -6.02 9.79
C ARG A 169 11.07 -5.31 10.78
N ASP A 170 10.70 -4.05 10.50
CA ASP A 170 9.86 -3.22 11.38
C ASP A 170 8.44 -3.80 11.55
N ILE A 171 7.90 -4.46 10.52
CA ILE A 171 6.57 -5.08 10.55
C ILE A 171 6.61 -6.58 10.86
N GLY A 172 7.80 -7.17 11.06
CA GLY A 172 7.97 -8.58 11.40
C GLY A 172 7.73 -9.57 10.25
N LEU A 173 7.87 -9.14 9.00
CA LEU A 173 7.69 -9.98 7.82
C LEU A 173 9.02 -10.64 7.46
N THR A 174 9.15 -11.96 7.64
CA THR A 174 10.42 -12.70 7.54
C THR A 174 10.59 -13.50 6.26
N ASP A 175 9.51 -13.98 5.66
CA ASP A 175 9.53 -14.86 4.48
C ASP A 175 9.40 -14.05 3.18
N VAL A 176 10.36 -13.14 2.96
CA VAL A 176 10.44 -12.32 1.75
C VAL A 176 11.85 -12.39 1.19
N ARG A 177 11.97 -12.79 -0.08
CA ARG A 177 13.22 -12.94 -0.81
C ARG A 177 13.41 -11.81 -1.80
N LEU A 178 14.62 -11.28 -1.89
CA LEU A 178 15.00 -10.28 -2.86
C LEU A 178 15.54 -10.92 -4.14
N GLU A 179 14.95 -10.58 -5.26
CA GLU A 179 15.45 -10.91 -6.60
C GLU A 179 15.92 -9.64 -7.30
N LEU A 180 17.07 -9.70 -7.96
CA LEU A 180 17.70 -8.59 -8.68
C LEU A 180 17.93 -8.96 -10.13
N ASN A 181 17.88 -7.96 -11.01
CA ASN A 181 18.40 -8.04 -12.39
C ASN A 181 18.83 -6.65 -12.85
N SER A 182 19.53 -6.60 -13.98
CA SER A 182 19.77 -5.36 -14.72
C SER A 182 19.25 -5.52 -16.15
N LEU A 183 18.46 -4.54 -16.59
CA LEU A 183 17.95 -4.46 -17.97
C LEU A 183 18.92 -3.72 -18.91
N GLY A 184 19.95 -3.07 -18.35
CA GLY A 184 20.88 -2.24 -19.09
C GLY A 184 20.28 -0.91 -19.58
N GLN A 185 21.05 -0.21 -20.39
CA GLN A 185 20.65 1.02 -21.08
C GLN A 185 19.83 0.69 -22.34
N PRO A 186 19.13 1.67 -22.94
CA PRO A 186 18.25 1.44 -24.08
C PRO A 186 18.93 0.71 -25.26
N GLU A 187 20.18 1.04 -25.58
CA GLU A 187 20.94 0.42 -26.67
C GLU A 187 21.24 -1.04 -26.37
N GLU A 188 21.68 -1.36 -25.14
CA GLU A 188 21.97 -2.71 -24.66
C GLU A 188 20.68 -3.56 -24.65
N ARG A 189 19.59 -2.97 -24.17
CA ARG A 189 18.27 -3.59 -24.19
C ARG A 189 17.78 -3.87 -25.62
N GLN A 190 18.11 -3.01 -26.60
CA GLN A 190 17.76 -3.22 -27.97
C GLN A 190 18.52 -4.42 -28.59
N GLU A 191 19.80 -4.57 -28.28
CA GLU A 191 20.60 -5.72 -28.73
C GLU A 191 20.09 -7.03 -28.10
N HIS A 192 19.81 -7.02 -26.79
CA HIS A 192 19.20 -8.16 -26.12
C HIS A 192 17.82 -8.50 -26.73
N ARG A 193 17.00 -7.50 -27.05
CA ARG A 193 15.69 -7.69 -27.70
C ARG A 193 15.82 -8.38 -29.05
N LYS A 194 16.79 -7.99 -29.88
CA LYS A 194 17.05 -8.62 -31.18
C LYS A 194 17.42 -10.10 -31.00
N ALA A 195 18.30 -10.40 -30.06
CA ALA A 195 18.70 -11.76 -29.74
C ALA A 195 17.53 -12.62 -29.22
N LEU A 196 16.67 -12.04 -28.36
CA LEU A 196 15.45 -12.71 -27.88
C LEU A 196 14.47 -13.02 -29.00
N ILE A 197 14.24 -12.09 -29.94
CA ILE A 197 13.36 -12.31 -31.07
C ILE A 197 13.89 -13.48 -31.92
N ALA A 198 15.16 -13.44 -32.31
CA ALA A 198 15.78 -14.50 -33.11
C ALA A 198 15.73 -15.87 -32.40
N TYR A 199 15.94 -15.89 -31.07
CA TYR A 199 15.84 -17.09 -30.25
C TYR A 199 14.41 -17.65 -30.24
N PHE A 200 13.41 -16.83 -29.95
CA PHE A 200 12.02 -17.28 -29.89
C PHE A 200 11.43 -17.61 -31.25
N GLU A 201 11.90 -16.96 -32.33
CA GLU A 201 11.54 -17.33 -33.69
C GLU A 201 12.03 -18.76 -34.07
N SER A 202 13.16 -19.19 -33.53
CA SER A 202 13.64 -20.57 -33.71
C SER A 202 12.88 -21.62 -32.87
N HIS A 203 12.00 -21.18 -31.95
CA HIS A 203 11.19 -22.02 -31.04
C HIS A 203 9.67 -21.76 -31.16
N GLN A 204 9.21 -21.35 -32.35
CA GLN A 204 7.82 -20.95 -32.58
C GLN A 204 6.78 -22.05 -32.26
N ASP A 205 7.18 -23.31 -32.40
CA ASP A 205 6.38 -24.50 -32.12
C ASP A 205 6.01 -24.63 -30.63
N VAL A 206 6.87 -24.10 -29.75
CA VAL A 206 6.68 -24.14 -28.29
C VAL A 206 5.88 -22.92 -27.76
N LEU A 207 5.84 -21.82 -28.54
CA LEU A 207 5.16 -20.59 -28.12
C LEU A 207 3.63 -20.75 -28.09
N ASP A 208 3.01 -20.37 -26.96
CA ASP A 208 1.56 -20.22 -26.89
C ASP A 208 1.08 -18.97 -27.66
N GLU A 209 -0.23 -18.83 -27.83
CA GLU A 209 -0.84 -17.76 -28.63
C GLU A 209 -0.47 -16.36 -28.10
N ASP A 210 -0.48 -16.19 -26.77
CA ASP A 210 -0.15 -14.92 -26.14
C ASP A 210 1.34 -14.56 -26.34
N SER A 211 2.23 -15.55 -26.24
CA SER A 211 3.65 -15.38 -26.46
C SER A 211 3.99 -15.09 -27.93
N ARG A 212 3.27 -15.68 -28.90
CA ARG A 212 3.41 -15.33 -30.32
C ARG A 212 3.04 -13.89 -30.60
N ARG A 213 1.98 -13.38 -29.98
CA ARG A 213 1.63 -11.96 -30.05
C ARG A 213 2.70 -11.07 -29.42
N ARG A 214 3.21 -11.46 -28.24
CA ARG A 214 4.26 -10.73 -27.51
C ARG A 214 5.61 -10.74 -28.22
N LEU A 215 5.89 -11.74 -29.05
CA LEU A 215 7.13 -11.80 -29.81
C LEU A 215 7.39 -10.54 -30.65
N VAL A 216 6.34 -9.99 -31.25
CA VAL A 216 6.42 -8.77 -32.04
C VAL A 216 6.36 -7.51 -31.18
N THR A 217 5.51 -7.50 -30.18
CA THR A 217 5.21 -6.30 -29.39
C THR A 217 6.18 -6.10 -28.22
N ASN A 218 6.34 -7.12 -27.35
CA ASN A 218 7.20 -7.06 -26.17
C ASN A 218 7.79 -8.44 -25.84
N PRO A 219 8.85 -8.90 -26.53
CA PRO A 219 9.43 -10.23 -26.35
C PRO A 219 10.01 -10.46 -24.95
N LEU A 220 10.42 -9.41 -24.21
CA LEU A 220 10.87 -9.52 -22.84
C LEU A 220 9.80 -10.14 -21.92
N ARG A 221 8.52 -9.90 -22.19
CA ARG A 221 7.41 -10.46 -21.42
C ARG A 221 7.24 -11.97 -21.57
N ILE A 222 7.85 -12.58 -22.59
CA ILE A 222 7.86 -14.05 -22.76
C ILE A 222 8.73 -14.70 -21.67
N LEU A 223 9.77 -14.01 -21.19
CA LEU A 223 10.64 -14.50 -20.10
C LEU A 223 9.88 -14.73 -18.79
N ASP A 224 8.81 -13.97 -18.55
CA ASP A 224 7.96 -14.08 -17.35
C ASP A 224 6.81 -15.10 -17.50
N THR A 225 6.81 -15.93 -18.56
CA THR A 225 5.76 -16.93 -18.74
C THR A 225 5.76 -17.96 -17.62
N LYS A 226 4.54 -18.29 -17.14
CA LYS A 226 4.32 -19.38 -16.16
C LYS A 226 3.84 -20.66 -16.82
N ASN A 227 3.77 -20.69 -18.15
CA ASN A 227 3.38 -21.90 -18.90
C ASN A 227 4.45 -23.00 -18.72
N PRO A 228 4.09 -24.16 -18.12
CA PRO A 228 5.06 -25.23 -17.86
C PRO A 228 5.76 -25.76 -19.11
N LEU A 229 5.05 -25.77 -20.24
CA LEU A 229 5.60 -26.26 -21.53
C LEU A 229 6.69 -25.37 -22.11
N MET A 230 6.73 -24.11 -21.69
CA MET A 230 7.70 -23.11 -22.17
C MET A 230 8.91 -22.95 -21.25
N GLN A 231 8.93 -23.59 -20.07
CA GLN A 231 9.94 -23.32 -19.05
C GLN A 231 11.37 -23.67 -19.52
N ASP A 232 11.56 -24.77 -20.23
CA ASP A 232 12.88 -25.17 -20.70
C ASP A 232 13.40 -24.24 -21.80
N MET A 233 12.52 -23.82 -22.73
CA MET A 233 12.83 -22.81 -23.73
C MET A 233 13.26 -21.49 -23.05
N VAL A 234 12.49 -20.99 -22.07
CA VAL A 234 12.79 -19.72 -21.41
C VAL A 234 14.09 -19.80 -20.59
N LYS A 235 14.43 -20.96 -20.00
CA LYS A 235 15.72 -21.15 -19.32
C LYS A 235 16.92 -21.02 -20.26
N GLY A 236 16.78 -21.42 -21.54
CA GLY A 236 17.82 -21.29 -22.55
C GLY A 236 17.85 -19.93 -23.26
N ALA A 237 16.94 -19.00 -22.94
CA ALA A 237 16.85 -17.71 -23.59
C ALA A 237 18.06 -16.80 -23.27
N PRO A 238 18.47 -15.93 -24.21
CA PRO A 238 19.50 -14.92 -23.98
C PRO A 238 19.20 -14.10 -22.70
N ARG A 239 20.20 -13.93 -21.85
CA ARG A 239 20.05 -13.22 -20.56
C ARG A 239 20.40 -11.73 -20.74
N PRO A 240 19.67 -10.79 -20.13
CA PRO A 240 19.99 -9.36 -20.22
C PRO A 240 21.44 -9.04 -19.84
N ILE A 241 21.97 -9.70 -18.81
CA ILE A 241 23.30 -9.45 -18.27
C ILE A 241 24.42 -9.72 -19.29
N ASP A 242 24.22 -10.60 -20.26
CA ASP A 242 25.20 -10.94 -21.28
C ASP A 242 25.34 -9.83 -22.36
N TYR A 243 24.47 -8.82 -22.35
CA TYR A 243 24.42 -7.68 -23.27
C TYR A 243 24.74 -6.35 -22.61
N LEU A 244 25.05 -6.36 -21.31
CA LEU A 244 25.42 -5.13 -20.60
C LEU A 244 26.80 -4.64 -21.01
N GLY A 245 26.94 -3.36 -21.27
CA GLY A 245 28.20 -2.69 -21.44
C GLY A 245 28.90 -2.45 -20.07
N GLU A 246 30.14 -2.00 -20.14
CA GLU A 246 31.01 -1.82 -18.98
C GLU A 246 30.37 -0.94 -17.89
N SER A 247 29.74 0.17 -18.27
CA SER A 247 29.09 1.11 -17.34
C SER A 247 27.91 0.47 -16.62
N SER A 248 27.04 -0.27 -17.34
CA SER A 248 25.88 -0.95 -16.77
C SER A 248 26.28 -2.10 -15.84
N LEU A 249 27.33 -2.84 -16.21
CA LEU A 249 27.92 -3.87 -15.37
C LEU A 249 28.52 -3.25 -14.09
N ALA A 250 29.29 -2.18 -14.21
CA ALA A 250 29.89 -1.50 -13.05
C ALA A 250 28.80 -0.98 -12.08
N HIS A 251 27.70 -0.43 -12.60
CA HIS A 251 26.55 -0.01 -11.78
C HIS A 251 25.94 -1.19 -11.02
N PHE A 252 25.69 -2.31 -11.71
CA PHE A 252 25.10 -3.50 -11.10
C PHE A 252 26.02 -4.17 -10.07
N GLU A 253 27.34 -4.22 -10.35
CA GLU A 253 28.34 -4.73 -9.39
C GLU A 253 28.41 -3.82 -8.15
N SER A 254 28.41 -2.48 -8.34
CA SER A 254 28.39 -1.54 -7.22
C SER A 254 27.16 -1.73 -6.31
N LEU A 255 25.99 -1.94 -6.90
CA LEU A 255 24.78 -2.26 -6.14
C LEU A 255 24.97 -3.53 -5.30
N LYS A 256 25.49 -4.61 -5.91
CA LYS A 256 25.69 -5.89 -5.21
C LYS A 256 26.67 -5.74 -4.06
N VAL A 257 27.80 -5.05 -4.27
CA VAL A 257 28.78 -4.80 -3.20
C VAL A 257 28.13 -4.08 -2.00
N ILE A 258 27.31 -3.03 -2.25
CA ILE A 258 26.65 -2.32 -1.16
C ILE A 258 25.66 -3.22 -0.41
N LEU A 259 24.92 -4.08 -1.13
CA LEU A 259 23.98 -5.03 -0.49
C LEU A 259 24.71 -6.10 0.31
N ASP A 260 25.82 -6.62 -0.19
CA ASP A 260 26.66 -7.61 0.49
C ASP A 260 27.27 -7.02 1.79
N ASP A 261 27.80 -5.80 1.73
CA ASP A 261 28.33 -5.07 2.89
C ASP A 261 27.25 -4.81 3.96
N ASN A 262 26.00 -4.66 3.55
CA ASN A 262 24.85 -4.52 4.44
C ASN A 262 24.17 -5.84 4.81
N GLN A 263 24.77 -6.99 4.45
CA GLN A 263 24.31 -8.34 4.75
C GLN A 263 22.87 -8.61 4.26
N VAL A 264 22.51 -8.05 3.13
CA VAL A 264 21.21 -8.29 2.46
C VAL A 264 21.35 -9.48 1.53
N SER A 265 20.66 -10.56 1.82
CA SER A 265 20.60 -11.72 0.94
C SER A 265 19.73 -11.43 -0.29
N TYR A 266 20.23 -11.78 -1.47
CA TYR A 266 19.52 -11.64 -2.73
C TYR A 266 19.86 -12.79 -3.69
N SER A 267 19.07 -12.95 -4.72
CA SER A 267 19.37 -13.78 -5.89
C SER A 267 19.33 -12.96 -7.17
N VAL A 268 20.26 -13.22 -8.08
CA VAL A 268 20.22 -12.64 -9.44
C VAL A 268 19.31 -13.52 -10.29
N ASN A 269 18.16 -12.95 -10.73
CA ASN A 269 17.20 -13.63 -11.57
C ASN A 269 17.27 -13.07 -13.00
N PRO A 270 17.90 -13.76 -13.96
CA PRO A 270 18.06 -13.25 -15.33
C PRO A 270 16.73 -13.15 -16.10
N ARG A 271 15.65 -13.73 -15.55
CA ARG A 271 14.31 -13.68 -16.14
C ARG A 271 13.46 -12.56 -15.54
N LEU A 272 13.96 -11.88 -14.51
CA LEU A 272 13.23 -10.80 -13.86
C LEU A 272 13.10 -9.62 -14.85
N VAL A 273 11.88 -9.39 -15.29
CA VAL A 273 11.45 -8.26 -16.11
C VAL A 273 10.26 -7.58 -15.45
N ARG A 274 9.98 -6.34 -15.80
CA ARG A 274 8.90 -5.56 -15.19
C ARG A 274 7.69 -5.45 -16.11
N GLY A 275 6.52 -5.27 -15.50
CA GLY A 275 5.25 -5.09 -16.20
C GLY A 275 5.08 -3.74 -16.91
N LEU A 276 5.99 -2.80 -16.68
CA LEU A 276 5.98 -1.44 -17.21
C LEU A 276 7.27 -1.21 -18.00
N ASP A 277 7.20 -0.47 -19.10
CA ASP A 277 8.29 -0.40 -20.08
C ASP A 277 9.33 0.69 -19.77
N TYR A 278 9.11 1.52 -18.77
CA TYR A 278 10.00 2.64 -18.45
C TYR A 278 11.31 2.26 -17.75
N TYR A 279 11.44 1.01 -17.29
CA TYR A 279 12.60 0.60 -16.51
C TYR A 279 13.88 0.48 -17.37
N ASN A 280 15.01 0.83 -16.78
CA ASN A 280 16.37 0.62 -17.27
C ASN A 280 17.28 0.21 -16.10
N LEU A 281 18.50 -0.24 -16.37
CA LEU A 281 19.47 -0.68 -15.36
C LEU A 281 18.83 -1.58 -14.28
N THR A 282 18.94 -1.21 -13.01
CA THR A 282 18.46 -2.00 -11.86
C THR A 282 16.96 -2.24 -11.89
N VAL A 283 16.57 -3.52 -11.76
CA VAL A 283 15.20 -3.94 -11.43
C VAL A 283 15.24 -4.94 -10.29
N PHE A 284 14.25 -4.89 -9.41
CA PHE A 284 14.17 -5.79 -8.26
C PHE A 284 12.75 -6.12 -7.87
N GLU A 285 12.59 -7.28 -7.24
CA GLU A 285 11.34 -7.72 -6.62
C GLU A 285 11.61 -8.35 -5.27
N PHE A 286 10.72 -8.07 -4.32
CA PHE A 286 10.60 -8.86 -3.11
C PHE A 286 9.45 -9.84 -3.29
N THR A 287 9.77 -11.13 -3.17
CA THR A 287 8.84 -12.22 -3.46
C THR A 287 8.65 -13.15 -2.28
N THR A 288 7.50 -13.81 -2.21
CA THR A 288 7.18 -14.88 -1.25
C THR A 288 6.39 -16.00 -1.92
N ASP A 289 6.55 -17.23 -1.43
CA ASP A 289 5.76 -18.38 -1.92
C ASP A 289 4.35 -18.45 -1.31
N ARG A 290 4.09 -17.68 -0.25
CA ARG A 290 2.84 -17.73 0.52
C ARG A 290 1.63 -17.14 -0.20
N LEU A 291 1.84 -16.30 -1.20
CA LEU A 291 0.78 -15.73 -2.04
C LEU A 291 0.55 -16.50 -3.35
N GLY A 292 1.04 -17.74 -3.44
CA GLY A 292 0.92 -18.59 -4.62
C GLY A 292 1.54 -17.98 -5.87
N SER A 293 0.85 -18.02 -7.00
CA SER A 293 1.37 -17.51 -8.28
C SER A 293 1.59 -15.99 -8.33
N GLN A 294 1.17 -15.24 -7.31
CA GLN A 294 1.25 -13.79 -7.20
C GLN A 294 2.24 -13.36 -6.10
N GLY A 295 3.38 -14.03 -6.02
CA GLY A 295 4.35 -13.90 -4.94
C GLY A 295 5.01 -12.54 -4.75
N THR A 296 4.94 -11.62 -5.70
CA THR A 296 5.56 -10.29 -5.59
C THR A 296 4.83 -9.42 -4.57
N VAL A 297 5.51 -8.98 -3.52
CA VAL A 297 4.96 -8.11 -2.46
C VAL A 297 5.40 -6.66 -2.61
N CYS A 298 6.62 -6.43 -3.09
CA CYS A 298 7.17 -5.12 -3.40
C CYS A 298 8.04 -5.24 -4.64
N ALA A 299 8.02 -4.24 -5.49
CA ALA A 299 8.77 -4.29 -6.72
C ALA A 299 9.15 -2.90 -7.22
N GLY A 300 10.32 -2.77 -7.82
CA GLY A 300 10.84 -1.51 -8.28
C GLY A 300 11.99 -1.63 -9.25
N GLY A 301 12.66 -0.52 -9.44
CA GLY A 301 13.82 -0.39 -10.29
C GLY A 301 14.07 1.04 -10.74
N ARG A 302 15.09 1.23 -11.56
CA ARG A 302 15.52 2.50 -12.12
C ARG A 302 14.74 2.82 -13.40
N TYR A 303 14.41 4.11 -13.59
CA TYR A 303 13.61 4.57 -14.73
C TYR A 303 14.04 5.97 -15.18
N ASP A 304 15.31 6.10 -15.53
CA ASP A 304 16.00 7.37 -15.80
C ASP A 304 15.38 8.18 -16.96
N TYR A 305 14.69 7.52 -17.88
CA TYR A 305 14.12 8.15 -19.08
C TYR A 305 12.67 8.62 -18.90
N LEU A 306 12.02 8.27 -17.79
CA LEU A 306 10.58 8.55 -17.62
C LEU A 306 10.29 10.06 -17.53
N ILE A 307 11.16 10.83 -16.86
CA ILE A 307 10.99 12.29 -16.73
C ILE A 307 11.05 12.95 -18.11
N GLU A 308 12.03 12.57 -18.96
CA GLU A 308 12.17 13.08 -20.32
C GLU A 308 11.01 12.65 -21.22
N ASN A 309 10.59 11.39 -21.16
CA ASN A 309 9.44 10.86 -21.91
C ASN A 309 8.12 11.57 -21.60
N LEU A 310 7.99 12.11 -20.39
CA LEU A 310 6.85 12.91 -19.96
C LEU A 310 7.03 14.41 -20.22
N GLY A 311 8.12 14.82 -20.90
CA GLY A 311 8.38 16.19 -21.34
C GLY A 311 9.13 17.06 -20.32
N GLY A 312 9.73 16.46 -19.28
CA GLY A 312 10.61 17.13 -18.35
C GLY A 312 12.07 17.19 -18.82
N LYS A 313 12.91 17.88 -18.05
CA LYS A 313 14.36 17.83 -18.24
C LYS A 313 14.86 16.46 -17.78
N ALA A 314 15.66 15.77 -18.61
CA ALA A 314 16.23 14.48 -18.27
C ALA A 314 16.86 14.46 -16.87
N ALA A 315 16.48 13.52 -16.06
CA ALA A 315 17.03 13.30 -14.72
C ALA A 315 16.85 11.83 -14.34
N PRO A 316 17.84 11.20 -13.70
CA PRO A 316 17.77 9.83 -13.25
C PRO A 316 16.73 9.66 -12.14
N ALA A 317 16.12 8.48 -12.10
CA ALA A 317 15.12 8.17 -11.09
C ALA A 317 15.07 6.66 -10.80
N VAL A 318 14.74 6.33 -9.56
CA VAL A 318 14.58 4.96 -9.08
C VAL A 318 13.50 4.94 -8.01
N GLY A 319 12.71 3.88 -7.95
CA GLY A 319 11.65 3.76 -6.96
C GLY A 319 11.08 2.35 -6.85
N TRP A 320 10.21 2.16 -5.89
CA TRP A 320 9.46 0.93 -5.72
C TRP A 320 8.04 1.20 -5.23
N ALA A 321 7.17 0.23 -5.46
CA ALA A 321 5.84 0.21 -4.90
C ALA A 321 5.49 -1.15 -4.31
N LEU A 322 4.70 -1.15 -3.23
CA LEU A 322 4.11 -2.34 -2.61
C LEU A 322 2.59 -2.20 -2.52
N GLY A 323 1.90 -3.34 -2.54
CA GLY A 323 0.45 -3.39 -2.31
C GLY A 323 0.14 -3.63 -0.84
N VAL A 324 -0.63 -2.73 -0.23
CA VAL A 324 -1.03 -2.79 1.19
C VAL A 324 -1.75 -4.09 1.51
N ASP A 325 -2.75 -4.45 0.70
CA ASP A 325 -3.55 -5.67 0.90
C ASP A 325 -2.70 -6.94 0.95
N ARG A 326 -1.65 -7.03 0.12
CA ARG A 326 -0.76 -8.20 0.10
C ARG A 326 0.06 -8.32 1.37
N ILE A 327 0.58 -7.19 1.86
CA ILE A 327 1.33 -7.15 3.12
C ILE A 327 0.43 -7.57 4.28
N LEU A 328 -0.78 -7.03 4.35
CA LEU A 328 -1.73 -7.36 5.43
C LEU A 328 -2.19 -8.82 5.38
N GLU A 329 -2.35 -9.41 4.20
CA GLU A 329 -2.65 -10.84 4.07
C GLU A 329 -1.52 -11.73 4.61
N LEU A 330 -0.25 -11.36 4.36
CA LEU A 330 0.90 -12.08 4.89
C LEU A 330 1.01 -11.94 6.41
N LEU A 331 0.85 -10.73 6.94
CA LEU A 331 0.91 -10.47 8.38
C LEU A 331 -0.21 -11.18 9.14
N LYS A 332 -1.41 -11.27 8.56
CA LYS A 332 -2.53 -12.02 9.14
C LYS A 332 -2.21 -13.49 9.33
N GLU A 333 -1.47 -14.10 8.42
CA GLU A 333 -1.04 -15.48 8.53
C GLU A 333 0.10 -15.69 9.54
N GLU A 334 1.01 -14.72 9.71
CA GLU A 334 2.16 -14.84 10.62
C GLU A 334 1.84 -14.55 12.08
N GLN A 335 1.12 -13.47 12.35
CA GLN A 335 1.04 -12.91 13.70
C GLN A 335 -0.39 -12.89 14.26
N GLY A 336 -1.41 -13.20 13.40
CA GLY A 336 -2.78 -12.84 13.71
C GLY A 336 -2.89 -11.32 13.87
N LEU A 337 -3.70 -10.63 13.10
CA LEU A 337 -3.87 -9.15 13.15
C LEU A 337 -4.38 -8.60 14.50
N THR A 338 -4.27 -9.39 15.58
CA THR A 338 -4.68 -9.03 16.94
C THR A 338 -3.88 -7.88 17.56
N GLN A 339 -2.70 -7.54 17.01
CA GLN A 339 -1.89 -6.42 17.52
C GLN A 339 -2.37 -5.04 17.01
N ALA A 340 -3.17 -4.98 15.96
CA ALA A 340 -3.61 -3.72 15.36
C ALA A 340 -4.88 -3.13 16.01
N GLU A 341 -5.58 -3.86 16.86
CA GLU A 341 -6.71 -3.31 17.60
C GLU A 341 -6.17 -2.35 18.67
N SER A 342 -6.36 -1.05 18.44
CA SER A 342 -6.17 -0.04 19.50
C SER A 342 -7.06 -0.43 20.70
N LEU A 343 -6.42 -0.86 21.78
CA LEU A 343 -7.12 -1.17 23.01
C LEU A 343 -7.73 0.13 23.55
N LEU A 344 -9.02 0.12 23.84
CA LEU A 344 -9.67 1.22 24.51
C LEU A 344 -9.11 1.29 25.93
N ASP A 345 -8.59 2.45 26.34
CA ASP A 345 -8.06 2.59 27.70
C ASP A 345 -9.16 2.43 28.73
N ALA A 346 -10.31 3.10 28.56
CA ALA A 346 -11.38 3.01 29.53
C ALA A 346 -12.78 3.07 28.91
N TYR A 347 -13.75 2.48 29.62
CA TYR A 347 -15.17 2.49 29.28
C TYR A 347 -15.99 3.03 30.46
N ALA A 348 -16.81 4.06 30.25
CA ALA A 348 -17.66 4.62 31.28
C ALA A 348 -18.93 3.79 31.51
N VAL A 349 -19.19 3.45 32.76
CA VAL A 349 -20.39 2.77 33.27
C VAL A 349 -21.13 3.73 34.16
N ILE A 350 -22.34 4.14 33.77
CA ILE A 350 -23.12 5.18 34.43
C ILE A 350 -24.36 4.54 35.01
N SER A 351 -24.55 4.67 36.32
CA SER A 351 -25.65 3.98 37.02
C SER A 351 -27.00 4.66 36.79
N HIS A 352 -27.04 5.97 36.68
CA HIS A 352 -28.27 6.75 36.56
C HIS A 352 -28.08 7.95 35.60
N SER A 353 -29.17 8.36 34.94
CA SER A 353 -29.14 9.45 33.97
C SER A 353 -28.67 10.82 34.53
N SER A 354 -28.87 11.07 35.82
CA SER A 354 -28.36 12.26 36.50
C SER A 354 -26.83 12.34 36.55
N GLY A 355 -26.12 11.19 36.42
CA GLY A 355 -24.66 11.13 36.39
C GLY A 355 -24.08 11.44 34.99
N LEU A 356 -24.91 11.50 33.96
CA LEU A 356 -24.46 11.68 32.57
C LEU A 356 -23.69 12.99 32.32
N PRO A 357 -24.13 14.17 32.87
CA PRO A 357 -23.36 15.40 32.68
C PRO A 357 -21.97 15.34 33.32
N CYS A 358 -21.86 14.77 34.53
CA CYS A 358 -20.61 14.56 35.24
C CYS A 358 -19.68 13.62 34.45
N ALA A 359 -20.19 12.48 34.02
CA ALA A 359 -19.45 11.52 33.19
C ALA A 359 -18.94 12.16 31.89
N LEU A 360 -19.79 12.85 31.13
CA LEU A 360 -19.37 13.50 29.87
C LEU A 360 -18.27 14.54 30.08
N LYS A 361 -18.35 15.37 31.15
CA LYS A 361 -17.31 16.33 31.49
C LYS A 361 -15.98 15.62 31.79
N THR A 362 -16.03 14.55 32.58
CA THR A 362 -14.86 13.73 32.94
C THR A 362 -14.25 13.08 31.70
N LEU A 363 -15.07 12.44 30.85
CA LEU A 363 -14.59 11.81 29.61
C LEU A 363 -13.93 12.82 28.68
N GLN A 364 -14.45 14.04 28.60
CA GLN A 364 -13.83 15.08 27.79
C GLN A 364 -12.47 15.52 28.36
N ALA A 365 -12.34 15.64 29.66
CA ALA A 365 -11.06 15.93 30.31
C ALA A 365 -10.02 14.80 30.07
N LEU A 366 -10.45 13.53 30.19
CA LEU A 366 -9.60 12.36 29.92
C LEU A 366 -9.13 12.33 28.45
N ARG A 367 -10.03 12.61 27.49
CA ARG A 367 -9.65 12.73 26.06
C ARG A 367 -8.63 13.84 25.84
N GLY A 368 -8.80 14.99 26.51
CA GLY A 368 -7.82 16.08 26.51
C GLY A 368 -6.46 15.67 27.08
N ALA A 369 -6.41 14.70 27.97
CA ALA A 369 -5.20 14.11 28.53
C ALA A 369 -4.65 12.92 27.67
N GLY A 370 -5.23 12.63 26.50
CA GLY A 370 -4.77 11.57 25.59
C GLY A 370 -5.29 10.16 25.92
N VAL A 371 -6.28 10.04 26.82
CA VAL A 371 -6.88 8.75 27.18
C VAL A 371 -8.02 8.41 26.23
N SER A 372 -8.01 7.23 25.62
CA SER A 372 -9.09 6.73 24.76
C SER A 372 -10.24 6.20 25.58
N VAL A 373 -11.37 6.92 25.59
CA VAL A 373 -12.52 6.55 26.44
C VAL A 373 -13.82 6.53 25.64
N GLN A 374 -14.66 5.55 25.95
CA GLN A 374 -15.99 5.38 25.36
C GLN A 374 -17.04 5.26 26.48
N MET A 375 -18.29 5.58 26.17
CA MET A 375 -19.45 5.33 27.02
C MET A 375 -20.54 4.63 26.19
N HIS A 376 -21.49 4.03 26.90
CA HIS A 376 -22.68 3.50 26.23
C HIS A 376 -23.60 4.63 25.76
N ALA A 377 -24.05 4.52 24.51
CA ALA A 377 -25.20 5.25 24.00
C ALA A 377 -26.26 4.24 23.54
N SER A 378 -27.50 4.43 23.94
CA SER A 378 -28.60 3.55 23.53
C SER A 378 -29.23 4.01 22.20
N SER A 379 -29.79 3.07 21.46
CA SER A 379 -30.53 3.36 20.20
C SER A 379 -31.93 3.89 20.46
N ASP A 380 -32.48 3.69 21.65
CA ASP A 380 -33.84 4.06 22.06
C ASP A 380 -33.89 5.24 23.07
N GLY A 381 -32.72 5.81 23.38
CA GLY A 381 -32.61 6.90 24.39
C GLY A 381 -32.73 6.46 25.84
N VAL A 382 -32.90 5.16 26.10
CA VAL A 382 -33.02 4.62 27.47
C VAL A 382 -31.66 4.13 27.95
N MET A 383 -31.27 4.56 29.16
CA MET A 383 -30.00 4.15 29.74
C MET A 383 -30.02 2.63 30.03
N ALA A 384 -29.03 1.92 29.50
CA ALA A 384 -28.88 0.48 29.74
C ALA A 384 -28.52 0.20 31.21
N SER A 385 -28.91 -0.95 31.73
CA SER A 385 -28.51 -1.39 33.09
C SER A 385 -26.99 -1.46 33.23
N MET A 386 -26.46 -1.25 34.44
CA MET A 386 -25.01 -1.37 34.72
C MET A 386 -24.44 -2.71 34.24
N LYS A 387 -25.18 -3.82 34.44
CA LYS A 387 -24.77 -5.15 33.93
C LYS A 387 -24.57 -5.18 32.42
N ALA A 388 -25.46 -4.54 31.66
CA ALA A 388 -25.36 -4.46 30.20
C ALA A 388 -24.18 -3.56 29.77
N GLN A 389 -23.96 -2.46 30.51
CA GLN A 389 -22.83 -1.55 30.26
C GLN A 389 -21.48 -2.24 30.56
N PHE A 390 -21.36 -3.00 31.65
CA PHE A 390 -20.14 -3.79 31.93
C PHE A 390 -19.89 -4.87 30.89
N LYS A 391 -20.92 -5.55 30.39
CA LYS A 391 -20.78 -6.51 29.28
C LYS A 391 -20.22 -5.82 28.01
N ARG A 392 -20.64 -4.61 27.73
CA ARG A 392 -20.12 -3.83 26.60
C ARG A 392 -18.70 -3.33 26.84
N ALA A 393 -18.37 -2.89 28.07
CA ALA A 393 -17.02 -2.55 28.48
C ALA A 393 -16.06 -3.73 28.27
N ASP A 394 -16.50 -4.94 28.62
CA ASP A 394 -15.72 -6.15 28.39
C ASP A 394 -15.57 -6.46 26.90
N SER A 395 -16.67 -6.40 26.14
CA SER A 395 -16.66 -6.62 24.68
C SER A 395 -15.86 -5.59 23.90
N SER A 396 -15.72 -4.35 24.41
CA SER A 396 -14.89 -3.29 23.82
C SER A 396 -13.40 -3.48 24.07
N ARG A 397 -13.00 -4.51 24.84
CA ARG A 397 -11.63 -4.77 25.29
C ARG A 397 -10.99 -3.63 26.09
N ALA A 398 -11.78 -2.71 26.67
CA ALA A 398 -11.26 -1.66 27.52
C ALA A 398 -10.42 -2.23 28.68
N GLN A 399 -9.33 -1.54 29.02
CA GLN A 399 -8.48 -1.90 30.16
C GLN A 399 -9.19 -1.63 31.49
N PHE A 400 -9.90 -0.51 31.55
CA PHE A 400 -10.57 -0.04 32.76
C PHE A 400 -12.04 0.24 32.53
N ALA A 401 -12.86 0.04 33.58
CA ALA A 401 -14.19 0.61 33.65
C ALA A 401 -14.17 1.83 34.61
N LEU A 402 -14.74 2.94 34.14
CA LEU A 402 -14.95 4.15 34.93
C LEU A 402 -16.40 4.18 35.42
N ILE A 403 -16.61 3.97 36.71
CA ILE A 403 -17.94 3.84 37.31
C ILE A 403 -18.38 5.18 37.87
N PHE A 404 -19.52 5.65 37.36
CA PHE A 404 -20.23 6.83 37.84
C PHE A 404 -21.53 6.39 38.55
N GLY A 405 -21.41 5.97 39.78
CA GLY A 405 -22.55 5.68 40.67
C GLY A 405 -23.13 6.95 41.28
N GLU A 406 -24.24 6.82 42.00
CA GLU A 406 -24.86 7.97 42.67
C GLU A 406 -23.93 8.58 43.75
N GLU A 407 -23.22 7.72 44.49
CA GLU A 407 -22.27 8.16 45.52
C GLU A 407 -21.06 8.85 44.92
N GLU A 408 -20.48 8.28 43.82
CA GLU A 408 -19.35 8.86 43.13
C GLU A 408 -19.68 10.24 42.55
N VAL A 409 -20.86 10.38 41.94
CA VAL A 409 -21.30 11.66 41.37
C VAL A 409 -21.54 12.68 42.47
N ALA A 410 -22.17 12.30 43.61
CA ALA A 410 -22.41 13.17 44.72
C ALA A 410 -21.12 13.65 45.43
N SER A 411 -20.10 12.79 45.44
CA SER A 411 -18.79 13.05 46.07
C SER A 411 -17.75 13.64 45.12
N ASN A 412 -18.12 13.96 43.88
CA ASN A 412 -17.22 14.42 42.83
C ASN A 412 -16.03 13.47 42.58
N THR A 413 -16.31 12.17 42.52
CA THR A 413 -15.31 11.11 42.35
C THR A 413 -15.70 10.17 41.19
N VAL A 414 -14.80 9.28 40.82
CA VAL A 414 -15.02 8.15 39.90
C VAL A 414 -14.34 6.91 40.46
N THR A 415 -15.01 5.76 40.39
CA THR A 415 -14.40 4.49 40.75
C THR A 415 -13.85 3.84 39.46
N ILE A 416 -12.54 3.58 39.46
CA ILE A 416 -11.80 2.95 38.35
C ILE A 416 -11.65 1.48 38.70
N LYS A 417 -12.15 0.59 37.81
CA LYS A 417 -12.05 -0.86 37.98
C LYS A 417 -11.21 -1.42 36.84
N SER A 418 -10.14 -2.18 37.18
CA SER A 418 -9.41 -2.95 36.17
C SER A 418 -10.28 -4.09 35.61
N LEU A 419 -10.23 -4.29 34.28
CA LEU A 419 -10.99 -5.32 33.59
C LEU A 419 -10.10 -6.45 33.04
N ARG A 420 -8.77 -6.28 33.01
CA ARG A 420 -7.84 -7.20 32.32
C ARG A 420 -6.76 -7.83 33.19
N ASP A 421 -6.51 -7.29 34.39
CA ASP A 421 -5.46 -7.81 35.28
C ASP A 421 -5.88 -9.00 36.15
N GLY A 422 -7.12 -9.44 36.04
CA GLY A 422 -7.67 -10.55 36.86
C GLY A 422 -7.88 -10.23 38.35
N THR A 423 -7.42 -9.07 38.83
CA THR A 423 -7.48 -8.71 40.26
C THR A 423 -8.84 -8.13 40.66
N SER A 424 -9.62 -7.65 39.70
CA SER A 424 -10.84 -6.85 39.94
C SER A 424 -10.61 -5.66 40.89
N ALA A 425 -9.39 -5.16 40.97
CA ALA A 425 -9.01 -4.04 41.81
C ALA A 425 -9.83 -2.80 41.45
N GLN A 426 -10.28 -2.08 42.48
CA GLN A 426 -11.03 -0.84 42.33
C GLN A 426 -10.32 0.28 43.11
N VAL A 427 -10.24 1.45 42.50
CA VAL A 427 -9.65 2.65 43.11
C VAL A 427 -10.56 3.82 42.83
N THR A 428 -10.95 4.55 43.87
CA THR A 428 -11.72 5.80 43.75
C THR A 428 -10.77 6.98 43.59
N ARG A 429 -11.04 7.87 42.63
CA ARG A 429 -10.25 9.06 42.32
C ARG A 429 -11.13 10.31 42.30
N SER A 430 -10.56 11.42 42.75
CA SER A 430 -11.23 12.73 42.68
C SER A 430 -11.28 13.24 41.27
N LEU A 431 -12.39 13.82 40.83
CA LEU A 431 -12.54 14.49 39.55
C LEU A 431 -11.87 15.86 39.51
N ASP A 432 -11.46 16.42 40.63
CA ASP A 432 -10.70 17.68 40.67
C ASP A 432 -9.24 17.50 40.29
N SER A 433 -8.71 16.27 40.37
CA SER A 433 -7.31 15.93 40.05
C SER A 433 -7.15 14.99 38.85
N ILE A 434 -8.01 15.09 37.84
CA ILE A 434 -7.99 14.23 36.67
C ILE A 434 -6.60 14.20 36.00
N SER A 435 -5.92 15.34 35.88
CA SER A 435 -4.60 15.45 35.29
C SER A 435 -3.52 14.61 35.98
N GLU A 436 -3.69 14.30 37.26
CA GLU A 436 -2.71 13.52 38.04
C GLU A 436 -2.84 12.01 37.77
N TRP A 437 -4.06 11.51 37.59
CA TRP A 437 -4.29 10.08 37.43
C TRP A 437 -4.63 9.64 35.99
N ALA A 438 -5.05 10.54 35.12
CA ALA A 438 -5.32 10.20 33.71
C ALA A 438 -4.18 9.45 33.04
N PRO A 439 -2.88 9.82 33.20
CA PRO A 439 -1.77 9.08 32.58
C PRO A 439 -1.69 7.60 33.02
N THR A 440 -2.21 7.26 34.20
CA THR A 440 -2.20 5.86 34.67
C THR A 440 -3.18 4.95 33.96
N LEU A 441 -4.08 5.51 33.15
CA LEU A 441 -5.04 4.76 32.33
C LEU A 441 -4.51 4.45 30.95
N GLN A 442 -3.48 5.15 30.47
CA GLN A 442 -2.95 4.97 29.12
C GLN A 442 -2.28 3.62 28.99
N SER A 443 -2.66 2.86 27.96
CA SER A 443 -1.94 1.66 27.56
C SER A 443 -0.52 2.04 27.07
N PRO A 444 0.52 1.25 27.38
CA PRO A 444 1.83 1.47 26.80
C PRO A 444 1.72 1.40 25.26
N ALA A 445 2.31 2.40 24.59
CA ALA A 445 2.26 2.59 23.14
C ALA A 445 2.96 1.46 22.35
#